data_16d36a5575297e5c4b0ecb8180725e06
#
_entry.id   16d36a5575297e5c4b0ecb8180725e06
#
_cell.length_a   1.000
_cell.length_b   1.000
_cell.length_c   1.000
_cell.angle_alpha   90.00
_cell.angle_beta   90.00
_cell.angle_gamma   90.00
#
_symmetry.space_group_name_H-M   'P 1'
#
loop_
_entity.id
_entity.type
_entity.pdbx_description
1 polymer ?
#
loop_
_entity_poly.entity_id
_entity_poly.type
_entity_poly.pdbx_seq_one_letter_code
_entity_poly.pdbx_strand_id
1 'polypeptide(L)'
;MNEVRIDKWMWAVRLFKTRSLAAEACKKGRVSIGGSCVKPSRTVRVGDVIEVRKPPVTFSFRVLDLTESRMGAPLVPHFMENITPPEQYEILEMNRISG
;
A
#
# COMPACT_ATOMS: atom_id res chain seq x y z
N MET A 1 -12.44 -3.22 16.04
CA MET A 1 -11.24 -2.49 15.61
C MET A 1 -11.62 -1.58 14.47
N ASN A 2 -11.49 -0.27 14.67
CA ASN A 2 -11.92 0.72 13.69
C ASN A 2 -10.77 1.36 12.91
N GLU A 3 -9.55 1.23 13.40
CA GLU A 3 -8.37 1.77 12.73
C GLU A 3 -7.10 1.05 13.17
N VAL A 4 -6.13 0.98 12.25
CA VAL A 4 -4.83 0.35 12.45
C VAL A 4 -3.78 1.28 11.87
N ARG A 5 -2.60 1.32 12.46
CA ARG A 5 -1.49 2.10 11.91
C ARG A 5 -1.18 1.63 10.49
N ILE A 6 -0.92 2.59 9.60
CA ILE A 6 -0.70 2.28 8.18
C ILE A 6 0.53 1.38 7.96
N ASP A 7 1.61 1.59 8.73
CA ASP A 7 2.79 0.76 8.61
C ASP A 7 2.48 -0.71 8.95
N LYS A 8 1.68 -0.93 9.96
CA LYS A 8 1.29 -2.26 10.40
C LYS A 8 0.33 -2.91 9.41
N TRP A 9 -0.67 -2.15 8.93
CA TRP A 9 -1.64 -2.67 7.97
C TRP A 9 -0.98 -3.07 6.66
N MET A 10 -0.08 -2.21 6.12
CA MET A 10 0.62 -2.50 4.87
C MET A 10 1.49 -3.75 4.98
N TRP A 11 2.13 -3.95 6.13
CA TRP A 11 2.88 -5.18 6.39
C TRP A 11 1.94 -6.38 6.49
N ALA A 12 0.82 -6.23 7.21
CA ALA A 12 -0.14 -7.31 7.44
C ALA A 12 -0.74 -7.84 6.12
N VAL A 13 -1.05 -6.95 5.16
CA VAL A 13 -1.60 -7.33 3.86
C VAL A 13 -0.50 -7.60 2.81
N ARG A 14 0.74 -7.73 3.26
CA ARG A 14 1.88 -8.17 2.44
C ARG A 14 2.32 -7.18 1.36
N LEU A 15 2.02 -5.90 1.52
CA LEU A 15 2.55 -4.86 0.63
C LEU A 15 4.05 -4.64 0.85
N PHE A 16 4.53 -4.90 2.07
CA PHE A 16 5.96 -4.81 2.43
C PHE A 16 6.35 -6.07 3.19
N LYS A 17 7.58 -6.51 3.01
CA LYS A 17 8.10 -7.71 3.66
C LYS A 17 8.22 -7.56 5.17
N THR A 18 8.54 -6.35 5.64
CA THR A 18 8.68 -6.06 7.05
C THR A 18 7.93 -4.77 7.38
N ARG A 19 7.55 -4.63 8.64
CA ARG A 19 6.92 -3.42 9.12
C ARG A 19 7.87 -2.23 9.05
N SER A 20 9.16 -2.46 9.26
CA SER A 20 10.19 -1.42 9.15
C SER A 20 10.27 -0.85 7.75
N LEU A 21 10.17 -1.69 6.71
CA LEU A 21 10.16 -1.23 5.33
C LEU A 21 8.91 -0.40 5.03
N ALA A 22 7.77 -0.79 5.57
CA ALA A 22 6.54 -0.01 5.42
C ALA A 22 6.66 1.37 6.07
N ALA A 23 7.20 1.42 7.29
CA ALA A 23 7.42 2.68 8.00
C ALA A 23 8.41 3.57 7.25
N GLU A 24 9.48 3.00 6.71
CA GLU A 24 10.48 3.74 5.95
C GLU A 24 9.89 4.35 4.68
N ALA A 25 9.04 3.61 3.98
CA ALA A 25 8.37 4.13 2.79
C ALA A 25 7.51 5.35 3.12
N CYS A 26 6.81 5.34 4.25
CA CYS A 26 6.06 6.50 4.73
C CYS A 26 6.99 7.68 5.01
N LYS A 27 8.10 7.44 5.70
CA LYS A 27 9.07 8.49 6.05
C LYS A 27 9.69 9.13 4.81
N LYS A 28 9.85 8.36 3.74
CA LYS A 28 10.41 8.86 2.48
C LYS A 28 9.37 9.57 1.61
N GLY A 29 8.15 9.73 2.08
CA GLY A 29 7.08 10.38 1.32
C GLY A 29 6.53 9.55 0.17
N ARG A 30 6.68 8.24 0.23
CA ARG A 30 6.25 7.33 -0.84
C ARG A 30 4.85 6.76 -0.63
N VAL A 31 4.24 7.05 0.51
CA VAL A 31 2.90 6.55 0.85
C VAL A 31 2.00 7.73 1.12
N SER A 32 0.83 7.75 0.48
CA SER A 32 -0.13 8.84 0.63
C SER A 32 -1.55 8.32 0.73
N ILE A 33 -2.41 9.12 1.33
CA ILE A 33 -3.85 8.90 1.37
C ILE A 33 -4.50 10.23 0.95
N GLY A 34 -5.40 10.17 -0.03
CA GLY A 34 -6.06 11.37 -0.51
C GLY A 34 -5.11 12.41 -1.08
N GLY A 35 -4.00 11.96 -1.66
CA GLY A 35 -3.01 12.84 -2.27
C GLY A 35 -2.00 13.46 -1.32
N SER A 36 -2.10 13.18 -0.02
CA SER A 36 -1.17 13.73 0.99
C SER A 36 -0.31 12.63 1.57
N CYS A 37 1.00 12.88 1.63
CA CYS A 37 1.93 11.95 2.26
C CYS A 37 1.60 11.77 3.74
N VAL A 38 1.71 10.54 4.24
CA VAL A 38 1.33 10.20 5.60
C VAL A 38 2.53 9.70 6.40
N LYS A 39 2.45 9.88 7.72
CA LYS A 39 3.44 9.34 8.66
C LYS A 39 3.17 7.86 8.90
N PRO A 40 4.18 7.08 9.31
CA PRO A 40 3.99 5.66 9.62
C PRO A 40 2.91 5.38 10.66
N SER A 41 2.72 6.30 11.59
CA SER A 41 1.72 6.17 12.66
C SER A 41 0.31 6.57 12.23
N ARG A 42 0.13 7.09 11.01
CA ARG A 42 -1.21 7.42 10.51
C ARG A 42 -2.07 6.18 10.55
N THR A 43 -3.29 6.32 11.06
CA THR A 43 -4.22 5.20 11.08
C THR A 43 -5.02 5.13 9.79
N VAL A 44 -5.36 3.91 9.38
CA VAL A 44 -6.20 3.66 8.21
C VAL A 44 -7.55 3.13 8.64
N ARG A 45 -8.55 3.35 7.79
CA ARG A 45 -9.93 2.89 8.00
C ARG A 45 -10.42 2.21 6.75
N VAL A 46 -11.43 1.37 6.90
CA VAL A 46 -12.10 0.74 5.76
C VAL A 46 -12.60 1.84 4.82
N GLY A 47 -12.31 1.68 3.52
CA GLY A 47 -12.67 2.64 2.50
C GLY A 47 -11.55 3.60 2.11
N ASP A 48 -10.50 3.70 2.91
CA ASP A 48 -9.35 4.54 2.54
C ASP A 48 -8.67 3.98 1.30
N VAL A 49 -8.15 4.89 0.46
CA VAL A 49 -7.32 4.54 -0.69
C VAL A 49 -5.90 4.94 -0.39
N ILE A 50 -5.01 3.96 -0.37
CA ILE A 50 -3.59 4.15 -0.09
C ILE A 50 -2.82 4.10 -1.40
N GLU A 51 -2.02 5.13 -1.65
CA GLU A 51 -1.13 5.15 -2.82
C GLU A 51 0.29 4.90 -2.37
N VAL A 52 0.95 3.93 -3.01
CA VAL A 52 2.33 3.54 -2.71
C VAL A 52 3.18 3.81 -3.94
N ARG A 53 4.09 4.75 -3.84
CA ARG A 53 4.98 5.08 -4.95
C ARG A 53 6.20 4.16 -4.94
N LYS A 54 6.33 3.41 -6.02
CA LYS A 54 7.52 2.61 -6.32
C LYS A 54 8.00 3.04 -7.69
N PRO A 55 8.87 4.07 -7.77
CA PRO A 55 9.23 4.64 -9.07
C PRO A 55 9.61 3.60 -10.10
N PRO A 56 9.14 3.73 -11.34
CA PRO A 56 8.46 4.89 -11.92
C PRO A 56 6.94 4.91 -11.76
N VAL A 57 6.37 3.99 -10.98
CA VAL A 57 4.92 3.84 -10.88
C VAL A 57 4.38 4.10 -9.49
N THR A 58 3.09 4.38 -9.42
CA THR A 58 2.35 4.51 -8.16
C THR A 58 1.23 3.46 -8.17
N PHE A 59 1.24 2.60 -7.15
CA PHE A 59 0.21 1.60 -6.95
C PHE A 59 -0.88 2.18 -6.04
N SER A 60 -2.13 1.80 -6.27
CA SER A 60 -3.27 2.26 -5.48
C SER A 60 -4.03 1.07 -4.92
N PHE A 61 -4.33 1.12 -3.63
CA PHE A 61 -5.00 0.02 -2.93
C PHE A 61 -6.13 0.56 -2.08
N ARG A 62 -7.30 -0.09 -2.14
CA ARG A 62 -8.43 0.25 -1.28
C ARG A 62 -8.42 -0.66 -0.06
N VAL A 63 -8.61 -0.08 1.12
CA VAL A 63 -8.72 -0.83 2.37
C VAL A 63 -10.12 -1.43 2.45
N LEU A 64 -10.21 -2.76 2.40
CA LEU A 64 -11.49 -3.46 2.50
C LEU A 64 -11.80 -3.89 3.93
N ASP A 65 -10.77 -4.24 4.69
CA ASP A 65 -10.92 -4.64 6.08
C ASP A 65 -9.60 -4.39 6.82
N LEU A 66 -9.67 -4.35 8.14
CA LEU A 66 -8.54 -4.05 9.00
C LEU A 66 -8.02 -5.30 9.67
N THR A 67 -6.71 -5.34 9.91
CA THR A 67 -6.06 -6.42 10.64
C THR A 67 -4.74 -5.91 11.20
N GLU A 68 -4.35 -6.48 12.33
CA GLU A 68 -3.03 -6.24 12.93
C GLU A 68 -2.11 -7.44 12.75
N SER A 69 -2.62 -8.55 12.22
CA SER A 69 -1.87 -9.79 12.05
C SER A 69 -1.54 -10.01 10.59
N ARG A 70 -0.27 -10.39 10.33
CA ARG A 70 0.14 -10.71 8.97
C ARG A 70 -0.55 -11.98 8.51
N MET A 71 -1.15 -11.92 7.33
CA MET A 71 -1.91 -13.02 6.76
C MET A 71 -1.14 -13.73 5.66
N GLY A 72 -1.57 -14.93 5.30
CA GLY A 72 -1.10 -15.59 4.10
C GLY A 72 -1.65 -14.93 2.85
N ALA A 73 -0.92 -15.04 1.74
CA ALA A 73 -1.31 -14.39 0.48
C ALA A 73 -2.75 -14.67 0.04
N PRO A 74 -3.30 -15.89 0.20
CA PRO A 74 -4.69 -16.15 -0.22
C PRO A 74 -5.75 -15.31 0.46
N LEU A 75 -5.47 -14.77 1.66
CA LEU A 75 -6.43 -13.95 2.39
C LEU A 75 -6.38 -12.48 2.01
N VAL A 76 -5.31 -12.03 1.38
CA VAL A 76 -5.10 -10.60 1.06
C VAL A 76 -6.28 -9.98 0.30
N PRO A 77 -6.90 -10.64 -0.70
CA PRO A 77 -8.01 -10.05 -1.43
C PRO A 77 -9.24 -9.72 -0.58
N HIS A 78 -9.37 -10.31 0.59
CA HIS A 78 -10.48 -9.99 1.51
C HIS A 78 -10.23 -8.71 2.29
N PHE A 79 -8.99 -8.24 2.32
CA PHE A 79 -8.59 -7.08 3.12
C PHE A 79 -8.16 -5.90 2.27
N MET A 80 -7.75 -6.14 1.03
CA MET A 80 -7.18 -5.13 0.16
C MET A 80 -7.60 -5.35 -1.28
N GLU A 81 -8.02 -4.27 -1.95
CA GLU A 81 -8.32 -4.29 -3.38
C GLU A 81 -7.27 -3.48 -4.12
N ASN A 82 -6.64 -4.07 -5.12
CA ASN A 82 -5.69 -3.35 -5.97
C ASN A 82 -6.49 -2.60 -7.04
N ILE A 83 -6.49 -1.28 -6.94
CA ILE A 83 -7.21 -0.39 -7.86
C ILE A 83 -6.24 0.45 -8.69
N THR A 84 -5.00 0.00 -8.82
CA THR A 84 -3.97 0.70 -9.60
C THR A 84 -4.46 0.88 -11.04
N PRO A 85 -4.41 2.12 -11.59
CA PRO A 85 -4.83 2.35 -12.96
C PRO A 85 -3.98 1.57 -13.97
N PRO A 86 -4.57 1.14 -15.10
CA PRO A 86 -3.82 0.38 -16.11
C PRO A 86 -2.60 1.10 -16.66
N GLU A 87 -2.62 2.43 -16.69
CA GLU A 87 -1.51 3.25 -17.17
C GLU A 87 -0.23 3.00 -16.40
N GLN A 88 -0.34 2.69 -15.10
CA GLN A 88 0.83 2.42 -14.27
C GLN A 88 1.51 1.11 -14.68
N TYR A 89 0.72 0.11 -15.06
CA TYR A 89 1.27 -1.16 -15.53
C TYR A 89 1.92 -1.01 -16.91
N GLU A 90 1.39 -0.12 -17.74
CA GLU A 90 2.01 0.19 -19.04
C GLU A 90 3.40 0.80 -18.84
N ILE A 91 3.56 1.70 -17.86
CA ILE A 91 4.84 2.29 -17.52
C ILE A 91 5.85 1.21 -17.10
N LEU A 92 5.41 0.25 -16.28
CA LEU A 92 6.26 -0.87 -15.88
C LEU A 92 6.71 -1.70 -17.06
N GLU A 93 5.80 -1.98 -17.98
CA GLU A 93 6.09 -2.77 -19.17
C GLU A 93 7.12 -2.06 -20.07
N MET A 94 6.94 -0.76 -20.28
CA MET A 94 7.89 0.04 -21.06
C MET A 94 9.27 0.05 -20.43
N ASN A 95 9.35 0.20 -19.11
CA ASN A 95 10.64 0.19 -18.40
C ASN A 95 11.32 -1.16 -18.50
N ARG A 96 10.54 -2.23 -18.45
CA ARG A 96 11.09 -3.58 -18.55
C ARG A 96 11.66 -3.87 -19.93
N ILE A 97 11.03 -3.32 -20.97
CA ILE A 97 11.51 -3.49 -22.35
C ILE A 97 12.75 -2.67 -22.62
N SER A 98 12.78 -1.44 -22.10
CA SER A 98 13.88 -0.50 -22.32
C SER A 98 15.06 -0.67 -21.37
N GLY A 99 14.85 -1.41 -20.30
CA GLY A 99 15.91 -1.72 -19.33
C GLY A 99 16.64 -3.01 -19.63
#